data_e80b648f756ff8fc831720ecd31fa9a4
#
_entry.id   e80b648f756ff8fc831720ecd31fa9a4
#
_cell.length_a   1.000
_cell.length_b   1.000
_cell.length_c   1.000
_cell.angle_alpha   90.00
_cell.angle_beta   90.00
_cell.angle_gamma   90.00
#
_symmetry.space_group_name_H-M   'P 1'
#
loop_
_entity.id
_entity.type
_entity.pdbx_description
1 polymer ?
#
loop_
_entity_poly.entity_id
_entity_poly.type
_entity_poly.pdbx_seq_one_letter_code
_entity_poly.pdbx_strand_id
1 'polypeptide(L)'
;VTKVKEASAIQPAIDKAFSEGREVVIESFIDGTEVTCGCYKTADKEVVFPLTEVVTDNEFFDFDAKYNGQVQEITPARISAEQTEKVQRETSRIYDILGAKGLIRVDYIIPADGEPKLLEVNTTPGMTATSFIPQQVRAAGLEMKDVMTDIIENEFN
;
A
#
# COMPACT_ATOMS: atom_id res chain seq x y z
N VAL A 1 12.64 3.74 -10.76
CA VAL A 1 13.01 4.48 -9.55
C VAL A 1 14.52 4.38 -9.34
N THR A 2 15.18 5.46 -8.90
CA THR A 2 16.62 5.49 -8.63
C THR A 2 16.89 6.15 -7.28
N LYS A 3 17.53 5.42 -6.36
CA LYS A 3 17.99 5.96 -5.07
C LYS A 3 19.31 6.68 -5.27
N VAL A 4 19.35 7.92 -4.87
CA VAL A 4 20.54 8.76 -4.95
C VAL A 4 21.11 8.95 -3.55
N LYS A 5 22.36 8.54 -3.35
CA LYS A 5 23.07 8.66 -2.06
C LYS A 5 24.00 9.88 -2.03
N GLU A 6 24.35 10.44 -3.18
CA GLU A 6 25.30 11.55 -3.32
C GLU A 6 24.80 12.61 -4.30
N ALA A 7 25.09 13.88 -4.02
CA ALA A 7 24.66 15.00 -4.84
C ALA A 7 25.11 14.88 -6.31
N SER A 8 26.29 14.33 -6.55
CA SER A 8 26.84 14.11 -7.91
C SER A 8 26.00 13.14 -8.77
N ALA A 9 25.22 12.25 -8.15
CA ALA A 9 24.38 11.29 -8.84
C ALA A 9 22.95 11.81 -9.14
N ILE A 10 22.59 13.01 -8.67
CA ILE A 10 21.24 13.58 -8.88
C ILE A 10 20.97 13.80 -10.37
N GLN A 11 21.84 14.53 -11.06
CA GLN A 11 21.59 14.86 -12.47
C GLN A 11 21.53 13.62 -13.36
N PRO A 12 22.45 12.64 -13.27
CA PRO A 12 22.32 11.39 -14.01
C PRO A 12 21.02 10.62 -13.74
N ALA A 13 20.53 10.64 -12.50
CA ALA A 13 19.27 10.00 -12.13
C ALA A 13 18.06 10.71 -12.74
N ILE A 14 18.07 12.05 -12.76
CA ILE A 14 17.06 12.88 -13.43
C ILE A 14 17.03 12.61 -14.91
N ASP A 15 18.18 12.60 -15.58
CA ASP A 15 18.29 12.36 -17.02
C ASP A 15 17.75 10.96 -17.38
N LYS A 16 18.07 9.95 -16.56
CA LYS A 16 17.52 8.61 -16.69
C LYS A 16 15.98 8.60 -16.50
N ALA A 17 15.45 9.33 -15.53
CA ALA A 17 14.02 9.39 -15.30
C ALA A 17 13.29 10.07 -16.47
N PHE A 18 13.86 11.10 -17.07
CA PHE A 18 13.31 11.76 -18.26
C PHE A 18 13.31 10.88 -19.53
N SER A 19 14.11 9.80 -19.57
CA SER A 19 14.01 8.84 -20.67
C SER A 19 12.72 8.01 -20.65
N GLU A 20 12.06 7.94 -19.47
CA GLU A 20 10.82 7.17 -19.28
C GLU A 20 9.55 8.05 -19.29
N GLY A 21 9.69 9.36 -19.06
CA GLY A 21 8.53 10.25 -18.96
C GLY A 21 8.87 11.72 -19.14
N ARG A 22 7.85 12.57 -19.10
CA ARG A 22 7.99 14.03 -19.29
C ARG A 22 8.12 14.80 -17.97
N GLU A 23 7.85 14.13 -16.85
CA GLU A 23 7.91 14.68 -15.52
C GLU A 23 8.74 13.76 -14.63
N VAL A 24 9.44 14.32 -13.67
CA VAL A 24 10.28 13.60 -12.71
C VAL A 24 9.85 13.99 -11.30
N VAL A 25 9.56 13.00 -10.46
CA VAL A 25 9.31 13.19 -9.03
C VAL A 25 10.62 12.97 -8.28
N ILE A 26 10.98 13.91 -7.43
CA ILE A 26 12.15 13.84 -6.54
C ILE A 26 11.65 13.89 -5.12
N GLU A 27 11.90 12.81 -4.37
CA GLU A 27 11.40 12.63 -3.01
C GLU A 27 12.58 12.40 -2.06
N SER A 28 12.40 12.81 -0.81
CA SER A 28 13.32 12.41 0.26
C SER A 28 13.14 10.92 0.55
N PHE A 29 14.26 10.20 0.73
CA PHE A 29 14.19 8.81 1.15
C PHE A 29 13.69 8.71 2.60
N ILE A 30 12.71 7.85 2.83
CA ILE A 30 12.18 7.53 4.15
C ILE A 30 12.57 6.10 4.48
N ASP A 31 13.28 5.90 5.59
CA ASP A 31 13.61 4.59 6.12
C ASP A 31 12.55 4.16 7.14
N GLY A 32 12.12 2.91 7.08
CA GLY A 32 11.09 2.40 7.97
C GLY A 32 10.50 1.07 7.54
N THR A 33 9.46 0.64 8.26
CA THR A 33 8.71 -0.57 7.94
C THR A 33 7.66 -0.25 6.89
N GLU A 34 7.74 -0.93 5.74
CA GLU A 34 6.73 -0.80 4.68
C GLU A 34 5.51 -1.65 5.01
N VAL A 35 4.33 -1.04 4.94
CA VAL A 35 3.05 -1.71 5.18
C VAL A 35 2.01 -1.26 4.16
N THR A 36 1.07 -2.15 3.88
CA THR A 36 -0.07 -1.86 3.01
C THR A 36 -1.38 -2.20 3.69
N CYS A 37 -2.41 -1.39 3.47
CA CYS A 37 -3.72 -1.53 4.08
C CYS A 37 -4.83 -1.38 3.05
N GLY A 38 -5.68 -2.37 2.95
CA GLY A 38 -6.88 -2.33 2.12
C GLY A 38 -8.10 -1.81 2.86
N CYS A 39 -9.00 -1.18 2.12
CA CYS A 39 -10.24 -0.65 2.66
C CYS A 39 -11.35 -0.66 1.61
N TYR A 40 -12.59 -0.90 2.06
CA TYR A 40 -13.80 -0.58 1.31
C TYR A 40 -14.89 -0.08 2.25
N LYS A 41 -15.80 0.72 1.73
CA LYS A 41 -16.99 1.17 2.46
C LYS A 41 -18.23 0.98 1.61
N THR A 42 -19.35 0.75 2.29
CA THR A 42 -20.71 0.77 1.75
C THR A 42 -21.55 1.76 2.55
N ALA A 43 -22.81 1.91 2.21
CA ALA A 43 -23.73 2.74 2.99
C ALA A 43 -23.81 2.32 4.47
N ASP A 44 -23.66 1.02 4.74
CA ASP A 44 -23.89 0.44 6.07
C ASP A 44 -22.62 -0.13 6.73
N LYS A 45 -21.50 -0.22 6.00
CA LYS A 45 -20.28 -0.86 6.49
C LYS A 45 -19.04 -0.03 6.18
N GLU A 46 -18.12 -0.02 7.14
CA GLU A 46 -16.73 0.38 6.96
C GLU A 46 -15.84 -0.81 7.28
N VAL A 47 -15.05 -1.25 6.32
CA VAL A 47 -14.14 -2.38 6.47
C VAL A 47 -12.72 -1.94 6.11
N VAL A 48 -11.87 -1.90 7.12
CA VAL A 48 -10.44 -1.67 6.98
C VAL A 48 -9.73 -2.95 7.36
N PHE A 49 -8.98 -3.53 6.44
CA PHE A 49 -8.37 -4.85 6.62
C PHE A 49 -7.16 -4.82 7.57
N PRO A 50 -6.74 -5.99 8.09
CA PRO A 50 -5.42 -6.16 8.68
C PRO A 50 -4.33 -5.78 7.68
N LEU A 51 -3.27 -5.14 8.17
CA LEU A 51 -2.17 -4.71 7.33
C LEU A 51 -1.29 -5.89 6.90
N THR A 52 -0.66 -5.74 5.73
CA THR A 52 0.45 -6.59 5.30
C THR A 52 1.75 -5.83 5.42
N GLU A 53 2.76 -6.41 6.07
CA GLU A 53 4.14 -5.95 6.08
C GLU A 53 4.84 -6.46 4.82
N VAL A 54 5.57 -5.57 4.17
CA VAL A 54 6.39 -5.88 3.00
C VAL A 54 7.86 -5.88 3.42
N VAL A 55 8.47 -7.06 3.43
CA VAL A 55 9.87 -7.23 3.79
C VAL A 55 10.67 -7.52 2.53
N THR A 56 11.67 -6.71 2.25
CA THR A 56 12.59 -6.91 1.13
C THR A 56 14.01 -6.98 1.64
N ASP A 57 14.76 -7.96 1.17
CA ASP A 57 16.20 -8.07 1.42
C ASP A 57 17.00 -7.07 0.58
N ASN A 58 16.36 -6.42 -0.40
CA ASN A 58 16.95 -5.38 -1.23
C ASN A 58 16.66 -3.99 -0.65
N GLU A 59 17.57 -3.04 -0.89
CA GLU A 59 17.38 -1.63 -0.53
C GLU A 59 16.16 -0.97 -1.24
N PHE A 60 15.50 -1.71 -2.14
CA PHE A 60 14.32 -1.25 -2.90
C PHE A 60 13.35 -2.38 -3.22
N PHE A 61 12.08 -2.05 -3.12
CA PHE A 61 10.97 -2.76 -3.74
C PHE A 61 10.93 -2.38 -5.24
N ASP A 62 11.76 -3.00 -6.04
CA ASP A 62 11.70 -2.85 -7.49
C ASP A 62 10.89 -3.97 -8.15
N PHE A 63 10.66 -3.82 -9.45
CA PHE A 63 9.88 -4.79 -10.23
C PHE A 63 10.51 -6.20 -10.21
N ASP A 64 11.84 -6.27 -10.19
CA ASP A 64 12.56 -7.55 -10.20
C ASP A 64 12.46 -8.27 -8.84
N ALA A 65 12.50 -7.53 -7.72
CA ALA A 65 12.29 -8.07 -6.38
C ALA A 65 10.90 -8.71 -6.23
N LYS A 66 9.86 -8.06 -6.78
CA LYS A 66 8.47 -8.54 -6.71
C LYS A 66 8.25 -9.89 -7.40
N TYR A 67 8.97 -10.17 -8.49
CA TYR A 67 8.77 -11.39 -9.28
C TYR A 67 9.80 -12.48 -9.00
N ASN A 68 10.93 -12.18 -8.37
CA ASN A 68 12.01 -13.14 -8.12
C ASN A 68 12.02 -13.72 -6.69
N GLY A 69 10.96 -13.53 -5.90
CA GLY A 69 10.80 -14.13 -4.57
C GLY A 69 11.71 -13.54 -3.48
N GLN A 70 12.25 -12.33 -3.69
CA GLN A 70 13.08 -11.61 -2.71
C GLN A 70 12.25 -10.71 -1.77
N VAL A 71 10.91 -10.80 -1.87
CA VAL A 71 9.97 -10.04 -1.05
C VAL A 71 9.15 -11.01 -0.22
N GLN A 72 9.12 -10.80 1.09
CA GLN A 72 8.22 -11.47 2.00
C GLN A 72 7.03 -10.58 2.30
N GLU A 73 5.82 -11.13 2.16
CA GLU A 73 4.56 -10.47 2.52
C GLU A 73 4.02 -11.15 3.79
N ILE A 74 3.88 -10.41 4.87
CA ILE A 74 3.47 -10.93 6.17
C ILE A 74 2.15 -10.28 6.60
N THR A 75 1.09 -11.09 6.64
CA THR A 75 -0.25 -10.64 7.03
C THR A 75 -0.76 -11.50 8.18
N PRO A 76 -1.15 -10.92 9.35
CA PRO A 76 -1.04 -9.51 9.72
C PRO A 76 0.40 -9.02 9.86
N ALA A 77 0.63 -7.72 9.64
CA ALA A 77 1.93 -7.06 9.80
C ALA A 77 2.46 -7.16 11.24
N ARG A 78 3.78 -7.31 11.38
CA ARG A 78 4.48 -7.43 12.68
C ARG A 78 4.80 -6.05 13.27
N ILE A 79 3.79 -5.23 13.46
CA ILE A 79 3.88 -3.89 14.05
C ILE A 79 3.04 -3.81 15.31
N SER A 80 3.16 -2.71 16.08
CA SER A 80 2.36 -2.53 17.29
C SER A 80 0.88 -2.31 16.98
N ALA A 81 0.02 -2.59 17.97
CA ALA A 81 -1.41 -2.31 17.86
C ALA A 81 -1.68 -0.80 17.61
N GLU A 82 -0.92 0.08 18.27
CA GLU A 82 -1.03 1.52 18.07
C GLU A 82 -0.71 1.95 16.64
N GLN A 83 0.36 1.40 16.05
CA GLN A 83 0.71 1.65 14.65
C GLN A 83 -0.35 1.11 13.70
N THR A 84 -0.88 -0.09 13.97
CA THR A 84 -1.97 -0.68 13.19
C THR A 84 -3.21 0.23 13.20
N GLU A 85 -3.65 0.69 14.36
CA GLU A 85 -4.80 1.58 14.49
C GLU A 85 -4.58 2.94 13.78
N LYS A 86 -3.37 3.51 13.87
CA LYS A 86 -3.03 4.75 13.16
C LYS A 86 -3.18 4.56 11.64
N VAL A 87 -2.57 3.52 11.09
CA VAL A 87 -2.61 3.26 9.64
C VAL A 87 -4.05 2.97 9.19
N GLN A 88 -4.80 2.15 9.92
CA GLN A 88 -6.19 1.85 9.58
C GLN A 88 -7.07 3.10 9.59
N ARG A 89 -6.92 3.96 10.58
CA ARG A 89 -7.65 5.23 10.68
C ARG A 89 -7.30 6.18 9.52
N GLU A 90 -6.02 6.31 9.18
CA GLU A 90 -5.61 7.13 8.05
C GLU A 90 -6.09 6.55 6.71
N THR A 91 -6.07 5.23 6.54
CA THR A 91 -6.61 4.56 5.34
C THR A 91 -8.10 4.85 5.18
N SER A 92 -8.88 4.72 6.25
CA SER A 92 -10.30 5.06 6.26
C SER A 92 -10.55 6.53 5.90
N ARG A 93 -9.77 7.45 6.47
CA ARG A 93 -9.84 8.87 6.18
C ARG A 93 -9.50 9.20 4.73
N ILE A 94 -8.46 8.57 4.18
CA ILE A 94 -8.06 8.74 2.78
C ILE A 94 -9.17 8.28 1.84
N TYR A 95 -9.82 7.15 2.17
CA TYR A 95 -10.97 6.67 1.42
C TYR A 95 -12.05 7.74 1.28
N ASP A 96 -12.42 8.40 2.39
CA ASP A 96 -13.44 9.45 2.40
C ASP A 96 -13.00 10.71 1.65
N ILE A 97 -11.76 11.16 1.86
CA ILE A 97 -11.21 12.35 1.18
C ILE A 97 -11.21 12.19 -0.34
N LEU A 98 -10.89 10.99 -0.82
CA LEU A 98 -10.88 10.71 -2.26
C LEU A 98 -12.29 10.47 -2.83
N GLY A 99 -13.31 10.34 -2.00
CA GLY A 99 -14.62 9.88 -2.44
C GLY A 99 -14.53 8.52 -3.12
N ALA A 100 -13.69 7.64 -2.60
CA ALA A 100 -13.41 6.36 -3.22
C ALA A 100 -14.65 5.47 -3.23
N LYS A 101 -14.72 4.57 -4.23
CA LYS A 101 -15.73 3.53 -4.34
C LYS A 101 -15.05 2.17 -4.52
N GLY A 102 -15.70 1.13 -3.99
CA GLY A 102 -15.14 -0.21 -4.04
C GLY A 102 -13.87 -0.35 -3.20
N LEU A 103 -12.93 -1.15 -3.66
CA LEU A 103 -11.69 -1.47 -2.93
C LEU A 103 -10.57 -0.49 -3.27
N ILE A 104 -9.90 0.03 -2.24
CA ILE A 104 -8.62 0.70 -2.38
C ILE A 104 -7.55 -0.04 -1.58
N ARG A 105 -6.29 0.19 -1.91
CA ARG A 105 -5.12 -0.17 -1.12
C ARG A 105 -4.24 1.07 -0.95
N VAL A 106 -3.83 1.31 0.26
CA VAL A 106 -2.96 2.43 0.61
C VAL A 106 -1.65 1.90 1.16
N ASP A 107 -0.55 2.35 0.62
CA ASP A 107 0.79 1.91 0.95
C ASP A 107 1.50 2.98 1.78
N TYR A 108 2.21 2.55 2.84
CA TYR A 108 2.85 3.42 3.82
C TYR A 108 4.26 2.95 4.16
N ILE A 109 5.08 3.89 4.62
CA ILE A 109 6.29 3.60 5.42
C ILE A 109 6.06 4.11 6.84
N ILE A 110 6.39 3.28 7.84
CA ILE A 110 6.39 3.65 9.25
C ILE A 110 7.84 3.84 9.70
N PRO A 111 8.31 5.08 9.81
CA PRO A 111 9.65 5.38 10.30
C PRO A 111 9.81 5.06 11.79
N ALA A 112 11.04 5.25 12.31
CA ALA A 112 11.35 5.01 13.72
C ALA A 112 10.54 5.88 14.71
N ASP A 113 10.02 7.04 14.27
CA ASP A 113 9.13 7.89 15.07
C ASP A 113 7.71 7.32 15.21
N GLY A 114 7.39 6.27 14.47
CA GLY A 114 6.10 5.58 14.51
C GLY A 114 4.96 6.28 13.77
N GLU A 115 5.24 7.40 13.07
CA GLU A 115 4.21 8.13 12.33
C GLU A 115 4.15 7.67 10.86
N PRO A 116 3.04 7.03 10.43
CA PRO A 116 2.95 6.51 9.07
C PRO A 116 3.05 7.62 8.04
N LYS A 117 3.86 7.39 7.01
CA LYS A 117 4.01 8.26 5.85
C LYS A 117 3.35 7.59 4.65
N LEU A 118 2.40 8.28 4.04
CA LEU A 118 1.73 7.82 2.82
C LEU A 118 2.74 7.73 1.67
N LEU A 119 2.74 6.59 0.98
CA LEU A 119 3.47 6.39 -0.28
C LEU A 119 2.56 6.58 -1.48
N GLU A 120 1.55 5.72 -1.60
CA GLU A 120 0.63 5.76 -2.73
C GLU A 120 -0.74 5.20 -2.39
N VAL A 121 -1.72 5.50 -3.24
CA VAL A 121 -3.07 4.95 -3.18
C VAL A 121 -3.38 4.22 -4.48
N ASN A 122 -3.72 2.93 -4.35
CA ASN A 122 -4.13 2.09 -5.46
C ASN A 122 -5.65 1.92 -5.45
N THR A 123 -6.33 2.50 -6.43
CA THR A 123 -7.80 2.46 -6.56
C THR A 123 -8.31 1.24 -7.34
N THR A 124 -7.41 0.49 -7.94
CA THR A 124 -7.66 -0.80 -8.62
C THR A 124 -6.60 -1.83 -8.21
N PRO A 125 -6.56 -2.21 -6.91
CA PRO A 125 -5.52 -3.10 -6.43
C PRO A 125 -5.61 -4.50 -7.08
N GLY A 126 -4.47 -5.20 -7.11
CA GLY A 126 -4.41 -6.57 -7.61
C GLY A 126 -5.30 -7.52 -6.82
N MET A 127 -5.96 -8.45 -7.52
CA MET A 127 -6.97 -9.37 -6.97
C MET A 127 -6.65 -10.84 -7.22
N THR A 128 -5.40 -11.18 -7.61
CA THR A 128 -4.98 -12.59 -7.71
C THR A 128 -4.88 -13.20 -6.31
N ALA A 129 -4.93 -14.51 -6.20
CA ALA A 129 -4.91 -15.21 -4.91
C ALA A 129 -3.71 -14.85 -4.01
N THR A 130 -2.61 -14.41 -4.60
CA THR A 130 -1.38 -13.99 -3.94
C THR A 130 -1.25 -12.47 -3.78
N SER A 131 -2.21 -11.68 -4.27
CA SER A 131 -2.20 -10.22 -4.09
C SER A 131 -2.54 -9.85 -2.64
N PHE A 132 -2.14 -8.63 -2.22
CA PHE A 132 -2.33 -8.14 -0.84
C PHE A 132 -3.78 -8.17 -0.38
N ILE A 133 -4.72 -7.67 -1.19
CA ILE A 133 -6.14 -7.61 -0.79
C ILE A 133 -6.71 -9.00 -0.46
N PRO A 134 -6.61 -10.03 -1.31
CA PRO A 134 -7.05 -11.37 -0.94
C PRO A 134 -6.36 -11.97 0.28
N GLN A 135 -5.09 -11.63 0.54
CA GLN A 135 -4.40 -12.07 1.76
C GLN A 135 -4.99 -11.39 2.99
N GLN A 136 -5.24 -10.08 2.93
CA GLN A 136 -5.82 -9.28 4.01
C GLN A 136 -7.27 -9.68 4.32
N VAL A 137 -8.07 -9.96 3.28
CA VAL A 137 -9.45 -10.47 3.43
C VAL A 137 -9.46 -11.80 4.18
N ARG A 138 -8.58 -12.75 3.80
CA ARG A 138 -8.44 -14.02 4.54
C ARG A 138 -7.99 -13.81 5.98
N ALA A 139 -7.04 -12.90 6.22
CA ALA A 139 -6.56 -12.59 7.57
C ALA A 139 -7.64 -11.92 8.43
N ALA A 140 -8.58 -11.19 7.82
CA ALA A 140 -9.76 -10.65 8.47
C ALA A 140 -10.85 -11.71 8.77
N GLY A 141 -10.66 -12.96 8.34
CA GLY A 141 -11.67 -14.03 8.46
C GLY A 141 -12.86 -13.84 7.51
N LEU A 142 -12.68 -13.09 6.42
CA LEU A 142 -13.69 -12.81 5.42
C LEU A 142 -13.44 -13.62 4.14
N GLU A 143 -14.49 -13.77 3.34
CA GLU A 143 -14.42 -14.36 2.01
C GLU A 143 -14.44 -13.27 0.93
N MET A 144 -13.58 -13.39 -0.08
CA MET A 144 -13.56 -12.43 -1.21
C MET A 144 -14.92 -12.30 -1.89
N LYS A 145 -15.69 -13.40 -1.95
CA LYS A 145 -17.03 -13.40 -2.52
C LYS A 145 -17.94 -12.43 -1.78
N ASP A 146 -17.90 -12.43 -0.43
CA ASP A 146 -18.78 -11.60 0.38
C ASP A 146 -18.38 -10.13 0.27
N VAL A 147 -17.07 -9.83 0.28
CA VAL A 147 -16.53 -8.48 0.04
C VAL A 147 -16.99 -7.93 -1.32
N MET A 148 -16.89 -8.74 -2.38
CA MET A 148 -17.33 -8.31 -3.72
C MET A 148 -18.85 -8.17 -3.80
N THR A 149 -19.60 -9.01 -3.10
CA THR A 149 -21.07 -8.88 -3.01
C THR A 149 -21.45 -7.57 -2.32
N ASP A 150 -20.86 -7.24 -1.17
CA ASP A 150 -21.09 -5.97 -0.46
C ASP A 150 -20.88 -4.77 -1.38
N ILE A 151 -19.76 -4.76 -2.12
CA ILE A 151 -19.40 -3.65 -3.02
C ILE A 151 -20.39 -3.54 -4.18
N ILE A 152 -20.73 -4.66 -4.81
CA ILE A 152 -21.65 -4.68 -5.98
C ILE A 152 -23.06 -4.27 -5.54
N GLU A 153 -23.58 -4.82 -4.45
CA GLU A 153 -24.91 -4.50 -3.96
C GLU A 153 -25.03 -3.01 -3.55
N ASN A 154 -23.94 -2.44 -3.02
CA ASN A 154 -23.90 -1.01 -2.67
C ASN A 154 -24.09 -0.08 -3.88
N GLU A 155 -23.77 -0.50 -5.09
CA GLU A 155 -23.96 0.31 -6.30
C GLU A 155 -25.41 0.27 -6.83
N PHE A 156 -26.26 -0.59 -6.29
CA PHE A 156 -27.69 -0.69 -6.64
C PHE A 156 -28.62 -0.08 -5.61
N ASN A 157 -28.10 0.38 -4.48
CA ASN A 157 -28.82 1.05 -3.40
C ASN A 157 -28.53 2.56 -3.42
#